data_3eb7d7da5e4d61f632c9836cff4990d1
#
_entry.id   3eb7d7da5e4d61f632c9836cff4990d1
#
_cell.length_a   1.000
_cell.length_b   1.000
_cell.length_c   1.000
_cell.angle_alpha   90.00
_cell.angle_beta   90.00
_cell.angle_gamma   90.00
#
_symmetry.space_group_name_H-M   'P 1'
#
loop_
_entity.id
_entity.type
_entity.pdbx_description
1 polymer ?
#
loop_
_entity_poly.entity_id
_entity_poly.type
_entity_poly.pdbx_seq_one_letter_code
_entity_poly.pdbx_strand_id
1 'polypeptide(L)'
;MLREFGKTPPKKDVVIIGAGFGGLACAKKLRKSVAYSVTLIDRNPYQLFSPLLYQVATASLPEDDIAFPVRTAYREVEFIRAEVTNIDLANKSLTLSTGKTVGYDDLVLAVGSEGTTFGIPGVAEHTLQMKSVAHAREIRRSLLHNYEAVEDGALPLESLNVVIVGGGPTGVELAGAVRELQGEIRREFEHIAPRATVTLLEAGPRLLPSFQPSSSEHARKSLVKMGVDVRLNAAVVEATSRSLRLKDGNELIAGTRIWAAGVVAPPHWKFLGDADRGNRLKVNPYLQLNESVWVVGDVASFAGAEGRPLPMIAPVAIQQGRHVARQLVRRERNESLEQFRYRDKGQMATIGRRKAVVEVRPWLRFSGTIAWLTWLALHLAYLSGGRNRTSIFADWIWNYLVWTPRRTITE
;
A
#
# COMPACT_ATOMS: atom_id res chain seq x y z
N MET A 1 30.33 -34.71 -41.16
CA MET A 1 29.83 -34.77 -39.77
C MET A 1 29.30 -33.38 -39.39
N LEU A 2 28.05 -33.10 -39.76
CA LEU A 2 27.39 -31.81 -39.51
C LEU A 2 27.00 -31.77 -38.01
N ARG A 3 27.55 -30.83 -37.24
CA ARG A 3 27.12 -30.56 -35.87
C ARG A 3 25.67 -30.08 -35.93
N GLU A 4 24.75 -30.90 -35.44
CA GLU A 4 23.41 -30.41 -35.10
C GLU A 4 23.56 -29.26 -34.11
N PHE A 5 23.27 -28.05 -34.57
CA PHE A 5 23.13 -26.88 -33.69
C PHE A 5 21.94 -27.17 -32.77
N GLY A 6 22.24 -27.46 -31.51
CA GLY A 6 21.28 -27.85 -30.50
C GLY A 6 20.13 -26.80 -30.40
N LYS A 7 18.92 -27.30 -30.62
CA LYS A 7 17.70 -26.55 -30.33
C LYS A 7 17.78 -26.10 -28.85
N THR A 8 17.76 -24.81 -28.61
CA THR A 8 17.63 -24.27 -27.25
C THR A 8 16.42 -24.95 -26.61
N PRO A 9 16.54 -25.55 -25.42
CA PRO A 9 15.41 -26.20 -24.77
C PRO A 9 14.26 -25.19 -24.61
N PRO A 10 12.99 -25.65 -24.72
CA PRO A 10 11.85 -24.75 -24.52
C PRO A 10 11.95 -24.07 -23.15
N LYS A 11 11.65 -22.79 -23.12
CA LYS A 11 11.62 -22.03 -21.85
C LYS A 11 10.51 -22.57 -20.97
N LYS A 12 10.75 -22.61 -19.68
CA LYS A 12 9.73 -22.90 -18.67
C LYS A 12 8.85 -21.67 -18.44
N ASP A 13 7.56 -21.89 -18.29
CA ASP A 13 6.60 -20.80 -18.07
C ASP A 13 6.48 -20.46 -16.58
N VAL A 14 6.88 -19.24 -16.23
CA VAL A 14 6.68 -18.67 -14.90
C VAL A 14 5.53 -17.68 -14.94
N VAL A 15 4.43 -18.00 -14.27
CA VAL A 15 3.29 -17.10 -14.13
C VAL A 15 3.34 -16.43 -12.79
N ILE A 16 3.24 -15.09 -12.79
CA ILE A 16 3.24 -14.23 -11.58
C ILE A 16 1.88 -13.56 -11.47
N ILE A 17 1.16 -13.80 -10.38
CA ILE A 17 -0.13 -13.16 -10.11
C ILE A 17 0.09 -11.96 -9.19
N GLY A 18 -0.20 -10.78 -9.68
CA GLY A 18 -0.05 -9.50 -8.96
C GLY A 18 1.18 -8.71 -9.37
N ALA A 19 0.98 -7.50 -9.91
CA ALA A 19 2.01 -6.54 -10.31
C ALA A 19 2.37 -5.54 -9.19
N GLY A 20 2.16 -5.93 -7.92
CA GLY A 20 2.60 -5.19 -6.75
C GLY A 20 4.12 -5.23 -6.54
N PHE A 21 4.58 -4.80 -5.38
CA PHE A 21 6.02 -4.73 -5.05
C PHE A 21 6.73 -6.07 -5.18
N GLY A 22 6.11 -7.17 -4.72
CA GLY A 22 6.70 -8.50 -4.75
C GLY A 22 6.76 -9.08 -6.16
N GLY A 23 5.61 -9.12 -6.84
CA GLY A 23 5.50 -9.71 -8.18
C GLY A 23 6.35 -8.96 -9.20
N LEU A 24 6.31 -7.63 -9.19
CA LEU A 24 7.13 -6.84 -10.11
C LEU A 24 8.64 -6.95 -9.82
N ALA A 25 9.04 -7.11 -8.56
CA ALA A 25 10.44 -7.35 -8.21
C ALA A 25 10.93 -8.71 -8.72
N CYS A 26 10.06 -9.74 -8.70
CA CYS A 26 10.31 -11.05 -9.27
C CYS A 26 10.40 -10.97 -10.81
N ALA A 27 9.38 -10.43 -11.47
CA ALA A 27 9.31 -10.28 -12.92
C ALA A 27 10.52 -9.51 -13.47
N LYS A 28 10.87 -8.38 -12.87
CA LYS A 28 12.02 -7.55 -13.24
C LYS A 28 13.34 -8.32 -13.16
N LYS A 29 13.49 -9.23 -12.23
CA LYS A 29 14.70 -10.04 -12.09
C LYS A 29 14.76 -11.17 -13.12
N LEU A 30 13.61 -11.77 -13.46
CA LEU A 30 13.51 -12.88 -14.43
C LEU A 30 13.40 -12.46 -15.89
N ARG A 31 12.99 -11.24 -16.21
CA ARG A 31 12.65 -10.77 -17.56
C ARG A 31 13.70 -11.03 -18.64
N LYS A 32 14.97 -11.15 -18.27
CA LYS A 32 16.09 -11.42 -19.19
C LYS A 32 16.59 -12.87 -19.08
N SER A 33 15.83 -13.76 -18.45
CA SER A 33 16.20 -15.15 -18.34
C SER A 33 16.14 -15.82 -19.70
N VAL A 34 17.13 -16.67 -19.99
CA VAL A 34 17.11 -17.53 -21.18
C VAL A 34 16.30 -18.80 -20.93
N ALA A 35 16.11 -19.18 -19.67
CA ALA A 35 15.45 -20.40 -19.24
C ALA A 35 13.95 -20.23 -19.01
N TYR A 36 13.49 -18.99 -18.74
CA TYR A 36 12.10 -18.73 -18.38
C TYR A 36 11.40 -17.77 -19.34
N SER A 37 10.14 -18.10 -19.65
CA SER A 37 9.13 -17.19 -20.19
C SER A 37 8.34 -16.63 -18.99
N VAL A 38 8.18 -15.33 -18.91
CA VAL A 38 7.54 -14.68 -17.73
C VAL A 38 6.24 -14.04 -18.14
N THR A 39 5.14 -14.53 -17.57
CA THR A 39 3.81 -13.93 -17.71
C THR A 39 3.41 -13.28 -16.38
N LEU A 40 3.07 -12.00 -16.41
CA LEU A 40 2.60 -11.22 -15.24
C LEU A 40 1.11 -10.91 -15.42
N ILE A 41 0.29 -11.30 -14.45
CA ILE A 41 -1.17 -11.13 -14.50
C ILE A 41 -1.57 -10.16 -13.37
N ASP A 42 -2.29 -9.09 -13.71
CA ASP A 42 -2.88 -8.16 -12.73
C ASP A 42 -4.17 -7.57 -13.29
N ARG A 43 -5.13 -7.30 -12.41
CA ARG A 43 -6.38 -6.60 -12.76
C ARG A 43 -6.16 -5.14 -13.17
N ASN A 44 -5.11 -4.50 -12.62
CA ASN A 44 -4.71 -3.13 -12.95
C ASN A 44 -3.60 -3.11 -13.99
N PRO A 45 -3.63 -2.18 -14.98
CA PRO A 45 -2.58 -2.04 -15.99
C PRO A 45 -1.31 -1.37 -15.45
N TYR A 46 -1.26 -1.06 -14.17
CA TYR A 46 -0.16 -0.31 -13.53
C TYR A 46 0.24 -0.91 -12.19
N GLN A 47 1.49 -0.69 -11.79
CA GLN A 47 1.93 -0.82 -10.41
C GLN A 47 1.57 0.43 -9.65
N LEU A 48 0.85 0.28 -8.54
CA LEU A 48 0.58 1.38 -7.62
C LEU A 48 1.73 1.54 -6.61
N PHE A 49 2.31 2.74 -6.52
CA PHE A 49 3.24 3.09 -5.46
C PHE A 49 2.45 3.60 -4.24
N SER A 50 1.85 2.66 -3.52
CA SER A 50 0.92 2.92 -2.40
C SER A 50 1.46 3.81 -1.26
N PRO A 51 2.78 3.92 -0.98
CA PRO A 51 3.25 4.85 0.05
C PRO A 51 2.93 6.33 -0.21
N LEU A 52 2.65 6.72 -1.45
CA LEU A 52 2.27 8.09 -1.81
C LEU A 52 0.76 8.26 -2.06
N LEU A 53 -0.04 7.24 -1.80
CA LEU A 53 -1.47 7.26 -2.08
C LEU A 53 -2.22 8.34 -1.28
N TYR A 54 -1.79 8.62 -0.04
CA TYR A 54 -2.37 9.68 0.79
C TYR A 54 -2.18 11.08 0.16
N GLN A 55 -1.09 11.31 -0.61
CA GLN A 55 -0.87 12.58 -1.31
C GLN A 55 -1.83 12.75 -2.48
N VAL A 56 -2.25 11.67 -3.12
CA VAL A 56 -3.32 11.71 -4.13
C VAL A 56 -4.67 11.98 -3.49
N ALA A 57 -4.96 11.34 -2.35
CA ALA A 57 -6.20 11.58 -1.60
C ALA A 57 -6.33 13.02 -1.08
N THR A 58 -5.23 13.73 -0.88
CA THR A 58 -5.19 15.13 -0.42
C THR A 58 -4.79 16.11 -1.52
N ALA A 59 -4.96 15.74 -2.79
CA ALA A 59 -4.69 16.57 -3.97
C ALA A 59 -3.24 17.11 -4.09
N SER A 60 -2.31 16.58 -3.31
CA SER A 60 -0.89 17.01 -3.32
C SER A 60 -0.10 16.42 -4.50
N LEU A 61 -0.55 15.28 -5.05
CA LEU A 61 0.03 14.64 -6.24
C LEU A 61 -1.06 14.16 -7.20
N PRO A 62 -0.79 14.20 -8.52
CA PRO A 62 -1.60 13.51 -9.52
C PRO A 62 -1.51 11.99 -9.35
N GLU A 63 -2.57 11.28 -9.66
CA GLU A 63 -2.62 9.82 -9.52
C GLU A 63 -1.68 9.10 -10.51
N ASP A 64 -1.50 9.64 -11.71
CA ASP A 64 -0.62 9.05 -12.74
C ASP A 64 0.85 9.02 -12.29
N ASP A 65 1.26 9.89 -11.40
CA ASP A 65 2.62 9.95 -10.91
C ASP A 65 2.98 8.77 -9.99
N ILE A 66 1.99 8.18 -9.33
CA ILE A 66 2.18 7.00 -8.47
C ILE A 66 1.74 5.69 -9.13
N ALA A 67 1.18 5.76 -10.36
CA ALA A 67 0.73 4.63 -11.16
C ALA A 67 1.73 4.35 -12.29
N PHE A 68 2.54 3.30 -12.15
CA PHE A 68 3.57 2.96 -13.11
C PHE A 68 3.05 1.95 -14.15
N PRO A 69 3.01 2.28 -15.46
CA PRO A 69 2.45 1.40 -16.48
C PRO A 69 3.34 0.17 -16.70
N VAL A 70 2.82 -1.02 -16.41
CA VAL A 70 3.58 -2.27 -16.43
C VAL A 70 3.89 -2.72 -17.85
N ARG A 71 2.88 -2.71 -18.74
CA ARG A 71 3.00 -3.25 -20.12
C ARG A 71 4.08 -2.56 -20.96
N THR A 72 4.19 -1.25 -20.84
CA THR A 72 5.15 -0.46 -21.62
C THR A 72 6.56 -0.48 -21.03
N ALA A 73 6.66 -0.72 -19.72
CA ALA A 73 7.92 -0.64 -18.99
C ALA A 73 8.75 -1.92 -19.05
N TYR A 74 8.09 -3.07 -19.22
CA TYR A 74 8.75 -4.38 -19.24
C TYR A 74 8.31 -5.18 -20.47
N ARG A 75 8.82 -4.79 -21.64
CA ARG A 75 8.48 -5.41 -22.93
C ARG A 75 8.86 -6.88 -23.03
N GLU A 76 9.81 -7.32 -22.22
CA GLU A 76 10.27 -8.72 -22.18
C GLU A 76 9.36 -9.62 -21.31
N VAL A 77 8.37 -9.04 -20.62
CA VAL A 77 7.39 -9.75 -19.78
C VAL A 77 6.04 -9.71 -20.50
N GLU A 78 5.42 -10.83 -20.69
CA GLU A 78 4.05 -10.88 -21.15
C GLU A 78 3.14 -10.36 -20.03
N PHE A 79 2.37 -9.30 -20.32
CA PHE A 79 1.44 -8.74 -19.33
C PHE A 79 -0.01 -9.00 -19.76
N ILE A 80 -0.75 -9.71 -18.90
CA ILE A 80 -2.17 -9.98 -19.07
C ILE A 80 -2.95 -9.14 -18.03
N ARG A 81 -3.81 -8.23 -18.51
CA ARG A 81 -4.75 -7.52 -17.66
C ARG A 81 -5.98 -8.39 -17.46
N ALA A 82 -6.05 -9.07 -16.33
CA ALA A 82 -7.19 -9.90 -15.91
C ALA A 82 -7.12 -10.15 -14.41
N GLU A 83 -8.24 -10.57 -13.85
CA GLU A 83 -8.30 -11.16 -12.52
C GLU A 83 -8.17 -12.69 -12.66
N VAL A 84 -7.41 -13.31 -11.75
CA VAL A 84 -7.36 -14.77 -11.64
C VAL A 84 -8.47 -15.19 -10.70
N THR A 85 -9.39 -16.01 -11.20
CA THR A 85 -10.57 -16.46 -10.45
C THR A 85 -10.41 -17.83 -9.84
N ASN A 86 -9.52 -18.67 -10.40
CA ASN A 86 -9.23 -20.00 -9.87
C ASN A 86 -7.79 -20.42 -10.19
N ILE A 87 -7.24 -21.29 -9.34
CA ILE A 87 -5.94 -21.96 -9.51
C ILE A 87 -6.16 -23.47 -9.35
N ASP A 88 -5.88 -24.22 -10.39
CA ASP A 88 -5.84 -25.68 -10.37
C ASP A 88 -4.38 -26.13 -10.17
N LEU A 89 -4.07 -26.53 -8.95
CA LEU A 89 -2.71 -26.98 -8.57
C LEU A 89 -2.34 -28.31 -9.22
N ALA A 90 -3.32 -29.21 -9.47
CA ALA A 90 -3.09 -30.53 -10.02
C ALA A 90 -2.72 -30.45 -11.51
N ASN A 91 -3.46 -29.63 -12.25
CA ASN A 91 -3.24 -29.42 -13.70
C ASN A 91 -2.30 -28.25 -14.01
N LYS A 92 -1.75 -27.58 -12.97
CA LYS A 92 -0.88 -26.38 -13.09
C LYS A 92 -1.46 -25.34 -14.03
N SER A 93 -2.71 -24.95 -13.80
CA SER A 93 -3.42 -23.98 -14.63
C SER A 93 -4.19 -22.94 -13.84
N LEU A 94 -4.41 -21.78 -14.45
CA LEU A 94 -5.14 -20.65 -13.90
C LEU A 94 -6.35 -20.36 -14.78
N THR A 95 -7.47 -20.03 -14.16
CA THR A 95 -8.64 -19.48 -14.85
C THR A 95 -8.69 -17.98 -14.66
N LEU A 96 -8.84 -17.24 -15.74
CA LEU A 96 -8.94 -15.78 -15.74
C LEU A 96 -10.41 -15.33 -15.77
N SER A 97 -10.69 -14.12 -15.32
CA SER A 97 -12.01 -13.47 -15.40
C SER A 97 -12.56 -13.34 -16.83
N THR A 98 -11.70 -13.49 -17.83
CA THR A 98 -12.06 -13.53 -19.26
C THR A 98 -12.49 -14.92 -19.75
N GLY A 99 -12.48 -15.93 -18.89
CA GLY A 99 -12.75 -17.33 -19.25
C GLY A 99 -11.53 -18.07 -19.85
N LYS A 100 -10.40 -17.38 -20.10
CA LYS A 100 -9.19 -18.02 -20.62
C LYS A 100 -8.48 -18.81 -19.53
N THR A 101 -7.82 -19.91 -19.94
CA THR A 101 -6.93 -20.71 -19.09
C THR A 101 -5.47 -20.44 -19.45
N VAL A 102 -4.61 -20.32 -18.46
CA VAL A 102 -3.16 -20.15 -18.60
C VAL A 102 -2.46 -21.24 -17.81
N GLY A 103 -1.62 -22.02 -18.49
CA GLY A 103 -0.77 -23.04 -17.86
C GLY A 103 0.50 -22.42 -17.28
N TYR A 104 1.16 -23.14 -16.35
CA TYR A 104 2.44 -22.72 -15.77
C TYR A 104 3.32 -23.92 -15.40
N ASP A 105 4.63 -23.76 -15.46
CA ASP A 105 5.58 -24.66 -14.80
C ASP A 105 5.81 -24.23 -13.36
N ASP A 106 5.92 -22.91 -13.14
CA ASP A 106 6.06 -22.26 -11.85
C ASP A 106 5.06 -21.12 -11.66
N LEU A 107 4.46 -21.07 -10.49
CA LEU A 107 3.52 -20.03 -10.10
C LEU A 107 4.09 -19.18 -8.97
N VAL A 108 4.03 -17.85 -9.10
CA VAL A 108 4.36 -16.89 -8.04
C VAL A 108 3.10 -16.14 -7.64
N LEU A 109 2.57 -16.41 -6.45
CA LEU A 109 1.42 -15.70 -5.89
C LEU A 109 1.90 -14.45 -5.16
N ALA A 110 1.57 -13.26 -5.70
CA ALA A 110 1.99 -11.95 -5.21
C ALA A 110 0.82 -10.96 -5.11
N VAL A 111 -0.37 -11.44 -4.77
CA VAL A 111 -1.65 -10.72 -4.80
C VAL A 111 -1.80 -9.62 -3.75
N GLY A 112 -0.85 -9.53 -2.80
CA GLY A 112 -0.82 -8.46 -1.80
C GLY A 112 -1.87 -8.64 -0.70
N SER A 113 -2.45 -7.51 -0.26
CA SER A 113 -3.43 -7.41 0.82
C SER A 113 -4.56 -6.48 0.46
N GLU A 114 -5.68 -6.64 1.14
CA GLU A 114 -6.85 -5.76 1.11
C GLU A 114 -7.14 -5.15 2.49
N GLY A 115 -7.98 -4.12 2.55
CA GLY A 115 -8.44 -3.54 3.82
C GLY A 115 -9.38 -4.51 4.54
N THR A 116 -9.36 -4.48 5.86
CA THR A 116 -10.34 -5.21 6.67
C THR A 116 -11.13 -4.24 7.53
N THR A 117 -12.44 -4.49 7.63
CA THR A 117 -13.35 -3.77 8.52
C THR A 117 -13.45 -4.43 9.90
N PHE A 118 -12.73 -5.52 10.12
CA PHE A 118 -12.82 -6.38 11.32
C PHE A 118 -14.25 -6.87 11.61
N GLY A 119 -15.16 -6.85 10.63
CA GLY A 119 -16.57 -7.20 10.80
C GLY A 119 -17.36 -6.17 11.63
N ILE A 120 -16.83 -4.96 11.82
CA ILE A 120 -17.54 -3.91 12.57
C ILE A 120 -18.73 -3.42 11.74
N PRO A 121 -19.94 -3.40 12.32
CA PRO A 121 -21.16 -2.99 11.62
C PRO A 121 -21.06 -1.63 10.96
N GLY A 122 -21.51 -1.52 9.71
CA GLY A 122 -21.60 -0.30 8.92
C GLY A 122 -20.27 0.26 8.44
N VAL A 123 -19.11 -0.29 8.84
CA VAL A 123 -17.80 0.22 8.42
C VAL A 123 -17.58 0.04 6.91
N ALA A 124 -18.00 -1.09 6.35
CA ALA A 124 -17.85 -1.33 4.90
C ALA A 124 -18.69 -0.35 4.07
N GLU A 125 -19.90 -0.03 4.53
CA GLU A 125 -20.88 0.79 3.82
C GLU A 125 -20.69 2.29 4.02
N HIS A 126 -20.15 2.70 5.19
CA HIS A 126 -20.18 4.09 5.64
C HIS A 126 -18.80 4.72 5.84
N THR A 127 -17.72 4.00 5.47
CA THR A 127 -16.37 4.56 5.52
C THR A 127 -15.62 4.40 4.20
N LEU A 128 -14.72 5.34 3.92
CA LEU A 128 -13.86 5.32 2.74
C LEU A 128 -12.57 4.56 3.07
N GLN A 129 -12.21 3.62 2.21
CA GLN A 129 -10.98 2.83 2.34
C GLN A 129 -9.77 3.59 1.74
N MET A 130 -8.53 3.18 2.09
CA MET A 130 -7.30 3.78 1.55
C MET A 130 -6.35 2.71 0.99
N LYS A 131 -6.74 2.06 -0.13
CA LYS A 131 -5.97 0.94 -0.72
C LYS A 131 -5.77 1.02 -2.24
N SER A 132 -6.51 1.85 -2.93
CA SER A 132 -6.48 1.98 -4.39
C SER A 132 -6.54 3.44 -4.83
N VAL A 133 -6.22 3.70 -6.10
CA VAL A 133 -6.40 5.03 -6.70
C VAL A 133 -7.87 5.46 -6.65
N ALA A 134 -8.81 4.54 -6.90
CA ALA A 134 -10.24 4.83 -6.78
C ALA A 134 -10.60 5.31 -5.37
N HIS A 135 -10.14 4.63 -4.35
CA HIS A 135 -10.34 5.06 -2.95
C HIS A 135 -9.75 6.45 -2.67
N ALA A 136 -8.55 6.74 -3.18
CA ALA A 136 -7.95 8.07 -3.01
C ALA A 136 -8.76 9.18 -3.69
N ARG A 137 -9.32 8.90 -4.89
CA ARG A 137 -10.24 9.82 -5.58
C ARG A 137 -11.52 10.08 -4.78
N GLU A 138 -12.12 9.02 -4.22
CA GLU A 138 -13.33 9.14 -3.40
C GLU A 138 -13.07 9.99 -2.16
N ILE A 139 -11.94 9.77 -1.48
CA ILE A 139 -11.54 10.59 -0.33
C ILE A 139 -11.36 12.05 -0.76
N ARG A 140 -10.59 12.29 -1.83
CA ARG A 140 -10.38 13.64 -2.36
C ARG A 140 -11.70 14.33 -2.71
N ARG A 141 -12.58 13.62 -3.44
CA ARG A 141 -13.89 14.14 -3.80
C ARG A 141 -14.73 14.47 -2.56
N SER A 142 -14.79 13.57 -1.58
CA SER A 142 -15.51 13.81 -0.33
C SER A 142 -14.98 15.03 0.43
N LEU A 143 -13.64 15.16 0.53
CA LEU A 143 -13.01 16.29 1.22
C LEU A 143 -13.36 17.64 0.55
N LEU A 144 -13.26 17.74 -0.77
CA LEU A 144 -13.47 19.00 -1.50
C LEU A 144 -14.97 19.35 -1.64
N HIS A 145 -15.79 18.35 -2.03
CA HIS A 145 -17.23 18.54 -2.19
C HIS A 145 -17.91 19.01 -0.90
N ASN A 146 -17.48 18.52 0.26
CA ASN A 146 -18.08 18.94 1.52
C ASN A 146 -17.90 20.44 1.79
N TYR A 147 -16.78 21.06 1.35
CA TYR A 147 -16.59 22.50 1.51
C TYR A 147 -17.57 23.27 0.63
N GLU A 148 -17.71 22.90 -0.63
CA GLU A 148 -18.65 23.54 -1.56
C GLU A 148 -20.10 23.39 -1.07
N ALA A 149 -20.49 22.17 -0.70
CA ALA A 149 -21.86 21.91 -0.26
C ALA A 149 -22.23 22.57 1.10
N VAL A 150 -21.26 22.80 1.97
CA VAL A 150 -21.48 23.57 3.22
C VAL A 150 -21.54 25.06 2.92
N GLU A 151 -20.72 25.60 2.03
CA GLU A 151 -20.74 27.01 1.62
C GLU A 151 -22.10 27.35 0.97
N ASP A 152 -22.61 26.45 0.13
CA ASP A 152 -23.92 26.59 -0.53
C ASP A 152 -25.11 26.32 0.42
N GLY A 153 -24.86 25.94 1.67
CA GLY A 153 -25.91 25.61 2.64
C GLY A 153 -26.62 24.28 2.41
N ALA A 154 -26.12 23.44 1.50
CA ALA A 154 -26.68 22.13 1.20
C ALA A 154 -26.34 21.08 2.26
N LEU A 155 -25.22 21.22 2.95
CA LEU A 155 -24.78 20.36 4.03
C LEU A 155 -24.55 21.15 5.33
N PRO A 156 -24.74 20.51 6.49
CA PRO A 156 -24.44 21.12 7.78
C PRO A 156 -22.92 21.23 7.99
N LEU A 157 -22.51 22.14 8.87
CA LEU A 157 -21.10 22.45 9.13
C LEU A 157 -20.27 21.25 9.59
N GLU A 158 -20.88 20.32 10.33
CA GLU A 158 -20.26 19.07 10.78
C GLU A 158 -19.79 18.18 9.63
N SER A 159 -20.30 18.43 8.41
CA SER A 159 -19.84 17.73 7.18
C SER A 159 -18.40 18.07 6.82
N LEU A 160 -17.83 19.16 7.33
CA LEU A 160 -16.41 19.50 7.19
C LEU A 160 -15.49 18.66 8.08
N ASN A 161 -16.05 17.99 9.10
CA ASN A 161 -15.25 17.16 9.99
C ASN A 161 -14.77 15.90 9.27
N VAL A 162 -13.50 15.58 9.51
CA VAL A 162 -12.83 14.38 8.98
C VAL A 162 -12.42 13.48 10.14
N VAL A 163 -12.86 12.24 10.12
CA VAL A 163 -12.42 11.24 11.09
C VAL A 163 -11.64 10.14 10.36
N ILE A 164 -10.41 9.90 10.82
CA ILE A 164 -9.50 8.87 10.30
C ILE A 164 -9.35 7.79 11.37
N VAL A 165 -9.60 6.54 11.02
CA VAL A 165 -9.51 5.40 11.93
C VAL A 165 -8.26 4.58 11.61
N GLY A 166 -7.39 4.43 12.61
CA GLY A 166 -6.13 3.70 12.54
C GLY A 166 -4.91 4.58 12.70
N GLY A 167 -4.19 4.43 13.79
CA GLY A 167 -2.97 5.18 14.14
C GLY A 167 -1.66 4.59 13.58
N GLY A 168 -1.74 3.71 12.58
CA GLY A 168 -0.57 3.24 11.84
C GLY A 168 0.02 4.29 10.90
N PRO A 169 1.08 3.97 10.13
CA PRO A 169 1.73 4.93 9.23
C PRO A 169 0.74 5.62 8.28
N THR A 170 -0.14 4.87 7.62
CA THR A 170 -1.13 5.41 6.67
C THR A 170 -2.06 6.46 7.32
N GLY A 171 -2.59 6.15 8.52
CA GLY A 171 -3.48 7.09 9.21
C GLY A 171 -2.76 8.34 9.71
N VAL A 172 -1.54 8.20 10.21
CA VAL A 172 -0.71 9.34 10.65
C VAL A 172 -0.36 10.25 9.47
N GLU A 173 0.09 9.69 8.35
CA GLU A 173 0.42 10.41 7.12
C GLU A 173 -0.81 11.13 6.55
N LEU A 174 -1.95 10.43 6.51
CA LEU A 174 -3.19 11.00 6.00
C LEU A 174 -3.72 12.10 6.91
N ALA A 175 -3.69 11.94 8.24
CA ALA A 175 -4.16 12.95 9.18
C ALA A 175 -3.38 14.27 9.05
N GLY A 176 -2.06 14.16 8.92
CA GLY A 176 -1.22 15.33 8.67
C GLY A 176 -1.52 16.00 7.34
N ALA A 177 -1.63 15.21 6.26
CA ALA A 177 -1.89 15.72 4.92
C ALA A 177 -3.29 16.34 4.78
N VAL A 178 -4.32 15.75 5.38
CA VAL A 178 -5.67 16.35 5.42
C VAL A 178 -5.66 17.67 6.18
N ARG A 179 -4.93 17.75 7.28
CA ARG A 179 -4.82 19.01 8.04
C ARG A 179 -4.08 20.10 7.27
N GLU A 180 -3.06 19.72 6.49
CA GLU A 180 -2.36 20.64 5.58
C GLU A 180 -3.30 21.12 4.47
N LEU A 181 -4.05 20.22 3.83
CA LEU A 181 -5.05 20.55 2.82
C LEU A 181 -6.11 21.54 3.36
N GLN A 182 -6.63 21.31 4.57
CA GLN A 182 -7.55 22.24 5.21
C GLN A 182 -6.95 23.64 5.42
N GLY A 183 -5.65 23.73 5.71
CA GLY A 183 -4.93 24.98 5.81
C GLY A 183 -4.81 25.72 4.47
N GLU A 184 -4.69 24.99 3.38
CA GLU A 184 -4.61 25.55 2.01
C GLU A 184 -5.98 26.04 1.52
N ILE A 185 -7.03 25.23 1.75
CA ILE A 185 -8.42 25.56 1.36
C ILE A 185 -8.96 26.78 2.14
N ARG A 186 -8.40 27.08 3.30
CA ARG A 186 -8.86 28.20 4.16
C ARG A 186 -8.94 29.55 3.44
N ARG A 187 -8.13 29.78 2.42
CA ARG A 187 -8.15 31.04 1.66
C ARG A 187 -9.38 31.21 0.76
N GLU A 188 -10.03 30.10 0.44
CA GLU A 188 -11.21 30.08 -0.44
C GLU A 188 -12.49 30.05 0.38
N PHE A 189 -12.48 29.34 1.48
CA PHE A 189 -13.61 29.11 2.37
C PHE A 189 -13.33 29.76 3.72
N GLU A 190 -13.01 31.05 3.74
CA GLU A 190 -12.52 31.79 4.93
C GLU A 190 -13.46 31.68 6.13
N HIS A 191 -14.77 31.66 5.88
CA HIS A 191 -15.80 31.65 6.92
C HIS A 191 -16.05 30.26 7.52
N ILE A 192 -15.92 29.19 6.76
CA ILE A 192 -16.24 27.82 7.19
C ILE A 192 -15.02 26.97 7.49
N ALA A 193 -13.92 27.12 6.73
CA ALA A 193 -12.72 26.29 6.87
C ALA A 193 -12.08 26.34 8.28
N PRO A 194 -12.09 27.44 9.03
CA PRO A 194 -11.58 27.45 10.42
C PRO A 194 -12.32 26.52 11.36
N ARG A 195 -13.55 26.12 11.02
CA ARG A 195 -14.41 25.25 11.84
C ARG A 195 -14.24 23.75 11.50
N ALA A 196 -13.55 23.43 10.42
CA ALA A 196 -13.25 22.07 10.02
C ALA A 196 -12.26 21.40 10.98
N THR A 197 -12.57 20.17 11.39
CA THR A 197 -11.74 19.39 12.32
C THR A 197 -11.19 18.14 11.65
N VAL A 198 -10.02 17.68 12.14
CA VAL A 198 -9.46 16.36 11.80
C VAL A 198 -9.27 15.60 13.10
N THR A 199 -9.91 14.43 13.21
CA THR A 199 -9.74 13.53 14.35
C THR A 199 -9.08 12.24 13.86
N LEU A 200 -7.99 11.82 14.54
CA LEU A 200 -7.34 10.52 14.33
C LEU A 200 -7.63 9.61 15.52
N LEU A 201 -8.29 8.48 15.23
CA LEU A 201 -8.65 7.46 16.20
C LEU A 201 -7.67 6.29 16.14
N GLU A 202 -7.17 5.88 17.30
CA GLU A 202 -6.36 4.68 17.46
C GLU A 202 -6.92 3.84 18.61
N ALA A 203 -7.19 2.56 18.33
CA ALA A 203 -7.73 1.63 19.34
C ALA A 203 -6.72 1.28 20.43
N GLY A 204 -5.45 1.36 20.12
CA GLY A 204 -4.33 1.09 21.03
C GLY A 204 -3.89 2.33 21.82
N PRO A 205 -2.94 2.12 22.76
CA PRO A 205 -2.46 3.18 23.66
C PRO A 205 -1.48 4.16 23.01
N ARG A 206 -1.08 3.98 21.73
CA ARG A 206 -0.12 4.85 21.04
C ARG A 206 -0.25 4.78 19.52
N LEU A 207 0.09 5.86 18.85
CA LEU A 207 0.27 5.91 17.41
C LEU A 207 1.52 5.10 16.99
N LEU A 208 1.58 4.67 15.73
CA LEU A 208 2.72 3.96 15.14
C LEU A 208 3.18 2.80 16.04
N PRO A 209 2.33 1.79 16.30
CA PRO A 209 2.60 0.76 17.32
C PRO A 209 3.86 -0.07 17.03
N SER A 210 4.29 -0.15 15.76
CA SER A 210 5.55 -0.82 15.37
C SER A 210 6.81 0.00 15.64
N PHE A 211 6.68 1.31 15.89
CA PHE A 211 7.79 2.20 16.17
C PHE A 211 8.12 2.24 17.67
N GLN A 212 9.29 2.76 18.01
CA GLN A 212 9.66 2.98 19.40
C GLN A 212 8.73 4.02 20.08
N PRO A 213 8.49 3.91 21.39
CA PRO A 213 7.62 4.84 22.11
C PRO A 213 7.96 6.34 21.92
N SER A 214 9.24 6.66 21.80
CA SER A 214 9.69 8.05 21.57
C SER A 214 9.27 8.59 20.20
N SER A 215 9.32 7.76 19.15
CA SER A 215 8.85 8.12 17.80
C SER A 215 7.33 8.23 17.75
N SER A 216 6.61 7.32 18.43
CA SER A 216 5.15 7.39 18.59
C SER A 216 4.71 8.69 19.25
N GLU A 217 5.36 9.07 20.34
CA GLU A 217 5.05 10.31 21.06
C GLU A 217 5.42 11.55 20.24
N HIS A 218 6.54 11.52 19.51
CA HIS A 218 6.90 12.61 18.59
C HIS A 218 5.82 12.80 17.50
N ALA A 219 5.30 11.70 16.93
CA ALA A 219 4.23 11.74 15.93
C ALA A 219 2.95 12.33 16.54
N ARG A 220 2.53 11.87 17.72
CA ARG A 220 1.36 12.38 18.43
C ARG A 220 1.47 13.88 18.69
N LYS A 221 2.57 14.33 19.31
CA LYS A 221 2.81 15.76 19.59
C LYS A 221 2.83 16.62 18.32
N SER A 222 3.39 16.10 17.23
CA SER A 222 3.43 16.81 15.96
C SER A 222 2.04 17.00 15.36
N LEU A 223 1.20 15.95 15.36
CA LEU A 223 -0.18 16.03 14.89
C LEU A 223 -1.03 16.98 15.74
N VAL A 224 -0.94 16.87 17.05
CA VAL A 224 -1.65 17.79 17.98
C VAL A 224 -1.24 19.24 17.73
N LYS A 225 0.07 19.50 17.55
CA LYS A 225 0.58 20.85 17.21
C LYS A 225 0.05 21.36 15.85
N MET A 226 -0.26 20.47 14.93
CA MET A 226 -0.91 20.80 13.65
C MET A 226 -2.42 21.05 13.78
N GLY A 227 -3.02 20.75 14.94
CA GLY A 227 -4.45 20.90 15.22
C GLY A 227 -5.27 19.66 14.89
N VAL A 228 -4.64 18.47 14.85
CA VAL A 228 -5.33 17.19 14.77
C VAL A 228 -5.73 16.74 16.17
N ASP A 229 -7.00 16.38 16.37
CA ASP A 229 -7.48 15.72 17.60
C ASP A 229 -7.07 14.24 17.57
N VAL A 230 -6.10 13.87 18.39
CA VAL A 230 -5.58 12.49 18.46
C VAL A 230 -6.18 11.77 19.66
N ARG A 231 -7.03 10.76 19.39
CA ARG A 231 -7.68 9.95 20.43
C ARG A 231 -7.10 8.55 20.44
N LEU A 232 -6.42 8.23 21.53
CA LEU A 232 -5.87 6.90 21.81
C LEU A 232 -6.86 6.09 22.65
N ASN A 233 -6.75 4.76 22.64
CA ASN A 233 -7.70 3.84 23.28
C ASN A 233 -9.16 4.06 22.80
N ALA A 234 -9.32 4.56 21.59
CA ALA A 234 -10.59 4.96 20.98
C ALA A 234 -11.00 3.96 19.89
N ALA A 235 -11.49 2.80 20.32
CA ALA A 235 -11.94 1.76 19.38
C ALA A 235 -13.33 2.11 18.83
N VAL A 236 -13.48 2.08 17.51
CA VAL A 236 -14.75 2.19 16.80
C VAL A 236 -15.49 0.86 16.90
N VAL A 237 -16.78 0.89 17.21
CA VAL A 237 -17.66 -0.29 17.35
C VAL A 237 -18.79 -0.31 16.34
N GLU A 238 -19.08 0.83 15.69
CA GLU A 238 -20.10 0.94 14.64
C GLU A 238 -19.83 2.18 13.79
N ALA A 239 -20.20 2.10 12.50
CA ALA A 239 -20.29 3.25 11.62
C ALA A 239 -21.72 3.41 11.08
N THR A 240 -22.17 4.65 11.00
CA THR A 240 -23.45 5.00 10.37
C THR A 240 -23.21 5.92 9.17
N SER A 241 -24.27 6.29 8.45
CA SER A 241 -24.18 7.24 7.34
C SER A 241 -23.66 8.64 7.74
N ARG A 242 -23.67 8.97 9.04
CA ARG A 242 -23.30 10.30 9.55
C ARG A 242 -22.19 10.30 10.60
N SER A 243 -21.94 9.17 11.26
CA SER A 243 -21.11 9.13 12.46
C SER A 243 -20.33 7.84 12.64
N LEU A 244 -19.36 7.88 13.56
CA LEU A 244 -18.69 6.71 14.13
C LEU A 244 -18.97 6.64 15.62
N ARG A 245 -19.40 5.46 16.10
CA ARG A 245 -19.60 5.20 17.54
C ARG A 245 -18.38 4.50 18.12
N LEU A 246 -17.90 5.04 19.24
CA LEU A 246 -16.77 4.50 19.98
C LEU A 246 -17.22 3.53 21.07
N LYS A 247 -16.30 2.68 21.52
CA LYS A 247 -16.56 1.70 22.58
C LYS A 247 -16.96 2.34 23.93
N ASP A 248 -16.53 3.56 24.20
CA ASP A 248 -16.89 4.32 25.40
C ASP A 248 -18.27 4.99 25.33
N GLY A 249 -19.00 4.79 24.23
CA GLY A 249 -20.34 5.36 23.99
C GLY A 249 -20.33 6.71 23.29
N ASN A 250 -19.17 7.36 23.12
CA ASN A 250 -19.07 8.62 22.39
C ASN A 250 -19.38 8.41 20.90
N GLU A 251 -20.00 9.43 20.30
CA GLU A 251 -20.31 9.46 18.87
C GLU A 251 -19.62 10.66 18.21
N LEU A 252 -19.02 10.44 17.05
CA LEU A 252 -18.31 11.43 16.25
C LEU A 252 -19.02 11.63 14.92
N ILE A 253 -19.64 12.79 14.74
CA ILE A 253 -20.29 13.19 13.47
C ILE A 253 -19.24 13.75 12.54
N ALA A 254 -19.19 13.23 11.31
CA ALA A 254 -18.24 13.67 10.30
C ALA A 254 -18.77 13.41 8.88
N GLY A 255 -18.55 14.33 7.95
CA GLY A 255 -18.86 14.14 6.54
C GLY A 255 -17.90 13.16 5.86
N THR A 256 -16.63 13.17 6.25
CA THR A 256 -15.63 12.24 5.69
C THR A 256 -15.09 11.31 6.78
N ARG A 257 -15.34 10.02 6.63
CA ARG A 257 -14.90 8.96 7.55
C ARG A 257 -14.00 8.00 6.80
N ILE A 258 -12.71 7.96 7.17
CA ILE A 258 -11.67 7.20 6.44
C ILE A 258 -11.20 6.05 7.31
N TRP A 259 -11.27 4.84 6.77
CA TRP A 259 -10.82 3.62 7.41
C TRP A 259 -9.41 3.26 6.93
N ALA A 260 -8.41 3.54 7.73
CA ALA A 260 -7.00 3.23 7.50
C ALA A 260 -6.49 2.12 8.44
N ALA A 261 -7.39 1.39 9.11
CA ALA A 261 -7.07 0.37 10.10
C ALA A 261 -7.12 -1.03 9.49
N GLY A 262 -6.00 -1.74 9.62
CA GLY A 262 -5.91 -3.17 9.33
C GLY A 262 -5.86 -3.54 7.85
N VAL A 263 -5.06 -4.57 7.59
CA VAL A 263 -4.96 -5.23 6.29
C VAL A 263 -4.91 -6.73 6.50
N VAL A 264 -5.49 -7.48 5.55
CA VAL A 264 -5.48 -8.94 5.52
C VAL A 264 -5.14 -9.40 4.11
N ALA A 265 -4.63 -10.59 3.96
CA ALA A 265 -4.54 -11.21 2.64
C ALA A 265 -5.94 -11.56 2.14
N PRO A 266 -6.20 -11.51 0.82
CA PRO A 266 -7.50 -11.83 0.26
C PRO A 266 -7.93 -13.25 0.65
N PRO A 267 -9.12 -13.44 1.29
CA PRO A 267 -9.50 -14.70 1.91
C PRO A 267 -9.76 -15.82 0.91
N HIS A 268 -10.08 -15.49 -0.33
CA HIS A 268 -10.37 -16.47 -1.38
C HIS A 268 -9.16 -17.33 -1.78
N TRP A 269 -7.92 -16.95 -1.38
CA TRP A 269 -6.72 -17.77 -1.65
C TRP A 269 -6.44 -18.85 -0.60
N LYS A 270 -7.22 -18.93 0.47
CA LYS A 270 -7.03 -19.91 1.57
C LYS A 270 -7.11 -21.37 1.11
N PHE A 271 -7.80 -21.66 0.01
CA PHE A 271 -7.89 -23.03 -0.50
C PHE A 271 -6.55 -23.58 -1.00
N LEU A 272 -5.54 -22.72 -1.20
CA LEU A 272 -4.21 -23.13 -1.66
C LEU A 272 -3.35 -23.76 -0.56
N GLY A 273 -3.67 -23.53 0.73
CA GLY A 273 -2.91 -24.08 1.84
C GLY A 273 -3.27 -23.46 3.20
N ASP A 274 -2.51 -23.87 4.22
CA ASP A 274 -2.68 -23.34 5.56
C ASP A 274 -2.49 -21.83 5.62
N ALA A 275 -3.39 -21.15 6.34
CA ALA A 275 -3.33 -19.70 6.51
C ALA A 275 -3.24 -19.29 7.99
N ASP A 276 -2.69 -18.09 8.24
CA ASP A 276 -2.73 -17.47 9.56
C ASP A 276 -4.04 -16.68 9.78
N ARG A 277 -4.15 -15.99 10.93
CA ARG A 277 -5.33 -15.19 11.28
C ARG A 277 -5.57 -14.00 10.33
N GLY A 278 -4.52 -13.56 9.62
CA GLY A 278 -4.61 -12.51 8.60
C GLY A 278 -4.86 -13.06 7.19
N ASN A 279 -5.30 -14.29 7.05
CA ASN A 279 -5.51 -15.04 5.80
C ASN A 279 -4.23 -15.26 4.98
N ARG A 280 -3.03 -14.99 5.55
CA ARG A 280 -1.78 -15.15 4.84
C ARG A 280 -1.40 -16.61 4.78
N LEU A 281 -1.01 -17.09 3.61
CA LEU A 281 -0.59 -18.47 3.37
C LEU A 281 0.75 -18.75 4.06
N LYS A 282 0.80 -19.78 4.89
CA LYS A 282 2.03 -20.23 5.54
C LYS A 282 2.96 -20.83 4.52
N VAL A 283 4.18 -20.33 4.46
CA VAL A 283 5.20 -20.80 3.50
C VAL A 283 6.38 -21.46 4.21
N ASN A 284 7.05 -22.34 3.48
CA ASN A 284 8.29 -22.96 3.95
C ASN A 284 9.46 -21.93 3.95
N PRO A 285 10.66 -22.28 4.48
CA PRO A 285 11.81 -21.38 4.49
C PRO A 285 12.27 -20.86 3.13
N TYR A 286 11.84 -21.46 2.04
CA TYR A 286 12.16 -21.05 0.66
C TYR A 286 11.09 -20.16 0.03
N LEU A 287 10.00 -19.84 0.74
CA LEU A 287 8.81 -19.11 0.26
C LEU A 287 7.90 -19.94 -0.66
N GLN A 288 7.79 -21.24 -0.43
CA GLN A 288 6.99 -22.15 -1.22
C GLN A 288 5.81 -22.73 -0.43
N LEU A 289 4.71 -23.03 -1.12
CA LEU A 289 3.64 -23.94 -0.67
C LEU A 289 3.95 -25.39 -1.08
N ASN A 290 4.48 -25.57 -2.30
CA ASN A 290 4.95 -26.83 -2.87
C ASN A 290 6.09 -26.54 -3.86
N GLU A 291 6.55 -27.56 -4.60
CA GLU A 291 7.71 -27.43 -5.50
C GLU A 291 7.54 -26.41 -6.63
N SER A 292 6.30 -26.14 -7.06
CA SER A 292 5.99 -25.25 -8.19
C SER A 292 5.27 -23.95 -7.80
N VAL A 293 4.86 -23.79 -6.54
CA VAL A 293 4.08 -22.64 -6.08
C VAL A 293 4.83 -21.84 -5.02
N TRP A 294 5.14 -20.61 -5.37
CA TRP A 294 5.84 -19.63 -4.53
C TRP A 294 4.88 -18.54 -4.08
N VAL A 295 5.04 -18.06 -2.86
CA VAL A 295 4.18 -16.98 -2.32
C VAL A 295 5.02 -15.86 -1.78
N VAL A 296 4.74 -14.62 -2.17
CA VAL A 296 5.53 -13.45 -1.78
C VAL A 296 4.66 -12.23 -1.44
N GLY A 297 5.20 -11.35 -0.61
CA GLY A 297 4.53 -10.13 -0.18
C GLY A 297 3.50 -10.38 0.91
N ASP A 298 2.49 -9.52 0.97
CA ASP A 298 1.53 -9.47 2.07
C ASP A 298 0.69 -10.74 2.20
N VAL A 299 0.53 -11.52 1.13
CA VAL A 299 -0.19 -12.80 1.13
C VAL A 299 0.64 -13.94 1.73
N ALA A 300 1.95 -13.77 1.91
CA ALA A 300 2.85 -14.76 2.51
C ALA A 300 2.96 -14.60 4.03
N SER A 301 2.71 -15.67 4.77
CA SER A 301 3.02 -15.77 6.20
C SER A 301 4.36 -16.48 6.36
N PHE A 302 5.44 -15.71 6.37
CA PHE A 302 6.80 -16.22 6.60
C PHE A 302 7.24 -15.92 8.04
N ALA A 303 7.64 -16.93 8.78
CA ALA A 303 8.15 -16.78 10.14
C ALA A 303 9.51 -16.07 10.13
N GLY A 304 9.60 -14.89 10.75
CA GLY A 304 10.85 -14.17 10.98
C GLY A 304 11.69 -14.83 12.08
N ALA A 305 12.80 -14.18 12.45
CA ALA A 305 13.76 -14.69 13.42
C ALA A 305 13.15 -15.02 14.81
N GLU A 306 12.08 -14.30 15.20
CA GLU A 306 11.38 -14.51 16.49
C GLU A 306 10.15 -15.42 16.36
N GLY A 307 10.00 -16.16 15.25
CA GLY A 307 8.82 -16.99 15.00
C GLY A 307 7.54 -16.21 14.65
N ARG A 308 7.56 -14.87 14.69
CA ARG A 308 6.44 -14.03 14.28
C ARG A 308 6.46 -13.82 12.77
N PRO A 309 5.29 -13.77 12.13
CA PRO A 309 5.21 -13.44 10.71
C PRO A 309 5.82 -12.06 10.39
N LEU A 310 6.56 -11.97 9.28
CA LEU A 310 7.08 -10.68 8.81
C LEU A 310 5.95 -9.69 8.54
N PRO A 311 6.18 -8.37 8.71
CA PRO A 311 5.17 -7.35 8.47
C PRO A 311 4.81 -7.24 6.98
N MET A 312 3.56 -6.81 6.71
CA MET A 312 3.04 -6.53 5.36
C MET A 312 3.53 -5.17 4.86
N ILE A 313 4.78 -5.10 4.46
CA ILE A 313 5.44 -3.87 3.99
C ILE A 313 6.20 -4.08 2.70
N ALA A 314 6.31 -3.03 1.88
CA ALA A 314 6.98 -3.08 0.59
C ALA A 314 8.42 -3.64 0.63
N PRO A 315 9.30 -3.31 1.60
CA PRO A 315 10.64 -3.89 1.69
C PRO A 315 10.67 -5.41 1.84
N VAL A 316 9.72 -6.00 2.57
CA VAL A 316 9.57 -7.45 2.69
C VAL A 316 9.18 -8.05 1.33
N ALA A 317 8.12 -7.53 0.72
CA ALA A 317 7.62 -8.01 -0.57
C ALA A 317 8.70 -7.95 -1.67
N ILE A 318 9.44 -6.84 -1.77
CA ILE A 318 10.52 -6.66 -2.74
C ILE A 318 11.65 -7.69 -2.53
N GLN A 319 12.05 -7.92 -1.28
CA GLN A 319 13.11 -8.87 -0.96
C GLN A 319 12.67 -10.30 -1.25
N GLN A 320 11.45 -10.67 -0.91
CA GLN A 320 10.86 -11.96 -1.21
C GLN A 320 10.76 -12.20 -2.73
N GLY A 321 10.22 -11.27 -3.51
CA GLY A 321 10.12 -11.39 -4.95
C GLY A 321 11.49 -11.55 -5.63
N ARG A 322 12.49 -10.78 -5.20
CA ARG A 322 13.87 -10.93 -5.70
C ARG A 322 14.50 -12.26 -5.29
N HIS A 323 14.16 -12.76 -4.11
CA HIS A 323 14.66 -14.05 -3.64
C HIS A 323 14.08 -15.18 -4.47
N VAL A 324 12.76 -15.25 -4.65
CA VAL A 324 12.10 -16.27 -5.48
C VAL A 324 12.69 -16.30 -6.89
N ALA A 325 12.88 -15.15 -7.53
CA ALA A 325 13.51 -15.10 -8.85
C ALA A 325 14.93 -15.69 -8.86
N ARG A 326 15.73 -15.48 -7.80
CA ARG A 326 17.05 -16.13 -7.68
C ARG A 326 16.92 -17.64 -7.49
N GLN A 327 15.97 -18.10 -6.67
CA GLN A 327 15.77 -19.52 -6.45
C GLN A 327 15.34 -20.25 -7.71
N LEU A 328 14.48 -19.65 -8.52
CA LEU A 328 14.11 -20.18 -9.83
C LEU A 328 15.35 -20.36 -10.74
N VAL A 329 16.21 -19.34 -10.83
CA VAL A 329 17.46 -19.41 -11.60
C VAL A 329 18.43 -20.46 -11.05
N ARG A 330 18.54 -20.59 -9.72
CA ARG A 330 19.39 -21.62 -9.08
C ARG A 330 18.88 -23.04 -9.44
N ARG A 331 17.56 -23.25 -9.34
CA ARG A 331 16.95 -24.54 -9.70
C ARG A 331 17.21 -24.91 -11.15
N GLU A 332 17.18 -23.96 -12.08
CA GLU A 332 17.52 -24.18 -13.47
C GLU A 332 18.96 -24.63 -13.67
N ARG A 333 19.86 -24.15 -12.82
CA ARG A 333 21.28 -24.54 -12.82
C ARG A 333 21.57 -25.80 -12.02
N ASN A 334 20.52 -26.50 -11.53
CA ASN A 334 20.64 -27.63 -10.61
C ASN A 334 21.43 -27.31 -9.31
N GLU A 335 21.39 -26.03 -8.89
CA GLU A 335 21.95 -25.60 -7.62
C GLU A 335 20.93 -25.77 -6.48
N SER A 336 21.39 -26.05 -5.25
CA SER A 336 20.54 -26.12 -4.08
C SER A 336 19.83 -24.80 -3.79
N LEU A 337 18.57 -24.86 -3.35
CA LEU A 337 17.82 -23.68 -2.94
C LEU A 337 18.39 -23.09 -1.66
N GLU A 338 18.31 -21.77 -1.54
CA GLU A 338 18.69 -21.02 -0.34
C GLU A 338 17.45 -20.58 0.42
N GLN A 339 17.50 -20.63 1.75
CA GLN A 339 16.43 -20.11 2.60
C GLN A 339 16.33 -18.58 2.51
N PHE A 340 15.13 -18.06 2.58
CA PHE A 340 14.91 -16.62 2.62
C PHE A 340 15.35 -16.05 3.96
N ARG A 341 16.07 -14.93 3.91
CA ARG A 341 16.45 -14.13 5.09
C ARG A 341 16.08 -12.68 4.85
N TYR A 342 15.19 -12.16 5.67
CA TYR A 342 14.83 -10.75 5.61
C TYR A 342 15.93 -9.89 6.22
N ARG A 343 16.30 -8.85 5.51
CA ARG A 343 17.19 -7.79 6.02
C ARG A 343 16.33 -6.58 6.34
N ASP A 344 16.12 -6.33 7.61
CA ASP A 344 15.40 -5.15 8.04
C ASP A 344 16.19 -3.88 7.68
N LYS A 345 15.52 -2.95 7.00
CA LYS A 345 16.08 -1.66 6.59
C LYS A 345 15.58 -0.51 7.44
N GLY A 346 14.84 -0.83 8.50
CA GLY A 346 14.17 0.14 9.33
C GLY A 346 12.80 0.56 8.78
N GLN A 347 12.22 1.54 9.44
CA GLN A 347 10.88 2.06 9.15
C GLN A 347 10.87 3.58 9.23
N MET A 348 9.92 4.19 8.54
CA MET A 348 9.74 5.63 8.56
C MET A 348 8.28 5.98 8.28
N ALA A 349 7.85 7.13 8.80
CA ALA A 349 6.55 7.71 8.51
C ALA A 349 6.67 9.23 8.47
N THR A 350 6.04 9.86 7.49
CA THR A 350 5.86 11.32 7.50
C THR A 350 4.64 11.67 8.34
N ILE A 351 4.66 12.88 8.92
CA ILE A 351 3.56 13.37 9.76
C ILE A 351 2.96 14.63 9.13
N GLY A 352 3.75 15.29 8.32
CA GLY A 352 3.43 16.50 7.61
C GLY A 352 4.70 17.18 7.11
N ARG A 353 4.56 18.34 6.52
CA ARG A 353 5.69 19.09 5.97
C ARG A 353 6.76 19.35 7.01
N ARG A 354 8.01 18.96 6.72
CA ARG A 354 9.19 19.02 7.61
C ARG A 354 9.03 18.24 8.93
N LYS A 355 8.09 17.30 8.98
CA LYS A 355 7.83 16.45 10.15
C LYS A 355 7.75 15.00 9.73
N ALA A 356 8.68 14.19 10.19
CA ALA A 356 8.72 12.74 9.99
C ALA A 356 9.45 12.06 11.14
N VAL A 357 9.35 10.74 11.21
CA VAL A 357 10.12 9.87 12.07
C VAL A 357 10.81 8.81 11.24
N VAL A 358 12.08 8.53 11.55
CA VAL A 358 12.89 7.50 10.89
C VAL A 358 13.57 6.67 11.96
N GLU A 359 13.48 5.36 11.81
CA GLU A 359 14.17 4.35 12.63
C GLU A 359 14.88 3.37 11.71
N VAL A 360 16.21 3.46 11.59
CA VAL A 360 17.03 2.56 10.76
C VAL A 360 17.48 1.37 11.59
N ARG A 361 17.85 1.61 12.86
CA ARG A 361 18.28 0.63 13.84
C ARG A 361 17.85 1.06 15.23
N PRO A 362 17.85 0.20 16.25
CA PRO A 362 17.46 0.58 17.60
C PRO A 362 18.16 1.82 18.15
N TRP A 363 19.40 2.08 17.73
CA TRP A 363 20.24 3.22 18.15
C TRP A 363 20.30 4.38 17.14
N LEU A 364 19.86 4.19 15.88
CA LEU A 364 19.83 5.23 14.85
C LEU A 364 18.39 5.64 14.56
N ARG A 365 17.95 6.66 15.28
CA ARG A 365 16.62 7.24 15.20
C ARG A 365 16.71 8.75 15.13
N PHE A 366 15.91 9.38 14.28
CA PHE A 366 15.83 10.82 14.16
C PHE A 366 14.46 11.25 13.66
N SER A 367 14.14 12.52 13.87
CA SER A 367 12.82 13.09 13.55
C SER A 367 12.93 14.50 12.98
N GLY A 368 11.80 15.09 12.60
CA GLY A 368 11.74 16.46 12.09
C GLY A 368 12.17 16.57 10.62
N THR A 369 12.83 17.70 10.27
CA THR A 369 13.14 18.04 8.88
C THR A 369 14.13 17.07 8.22
N ILE A 370 15.15 16.60 8.94
CA ILE A 370 16.11 15.63 8.40
C ILE A 370 15.42 14.30 8.09
N ALA A 371 14.57 13.82 9.00
CA ALA A 371 13.77 12.62 8.77
C ALA A 371 12.85 12.77 7.56
N TRP A 372 12.23 13.93 7.40
CA TRP A 372 11.37 14.24 6.29
C TRP A 372 12.12 14.26 4.94
N LEU A 373 13.30 14.89 4.87
CA LEU A 373 14.15 14.85 3.68
C LEU A 373 14.61 13.43 3.33
N THR A 374 14.97 12.63 4.35
CA THR A 374 15.32 11.21 4.17
C THR A 374 14.14 10.43 3.61
N TRP A 375 12.92 10.68 4.12
CA TRP A 375 11.68 10.07 3.65
C TRP A 375 11.44 10.40 2.17
N LEU A 376 11.53 11.69 1.77
CA LEU A 376 11.40 12.14 0.38
C LEU A 376 12.41 11.43 -0.54
N ALA A 377 13.69 11.47 -0.20
CA ALA A 377 14.77 10.88 -1.00
C ALA A 377 14.58 9.36 -1.17
N LEU A 378 14.20 8.65 -0.10
CA LEU A 378 14.01 7.22 -0.15
C LEU A 378 12.79 6.86 -1.03
N HIS A 379 11.65 7.55 -0.85
CA HIS A 379 10.44 7.27 -1.62
C HIS A 379 10.65 7.56 -3.12
N LEU A 380 11.36 8.65 -3.44
CA LEU A 380 11.74 8.95 -4.82
C LEU A 380 12.65 7.86 -5.41
N ALA A 381 13.60 7.32 -4.64
CA ALA A 381 14.50 6.25 -5.09
C ALA A 381 13.75 4.92 -5.33
N TYR A 382 12.74 4.60 -4.51
CA TYR A 382 11.95 3.38 -4.65
C TYR A 382 10.84 3.48 -5.72
N LEU A 383 10.49 4.68 -6.15
CA LEU A 383 9.48 4.89 -7.18
C LEU A 383 9.93 4.27 -8.51
N SER A 384 9.02 3.58 -9.18
CA SER A 384 9.26 3.00 -10.51
C SER A 384 9.14 4.07 -11.60
N GLY A 385 10.01 4.01 -12.62
CA GLY A 385 9.99 4.92 -13.78
C GLY A 385 10.71 6.26 -13.57
N GLY A 386 11.54 6.64 -14.57
CA GLY A 386 12.28 7.92 -14.54
C GLY A 386 11.34 9.12 -14.63
N ARG A 387 10.32 9.05 -15.54
CA ARG A 387 9.32 10.11 -15.71
C ARG A 387 8.57 10.39 -14.39
N ASN A 388 8.06 9.36 -13.73
CA ASN A 388 7.32 9.51 -12.47
C ASN A 388 8.21 10.15 -11.37
N ARG A 389 9.49 9.78 -11.32
CA ARG A 389 10.46 10.39 -10.37
C ARG A 389 10.65 11.88 -10.64
N THR A 390 10.82 12.27 -11.89
CA THR A 390 11.03 13.68 -12.24
C THR A 390 9.76 14.50 -12.01
N SER A 391 8.59 13.96 -12.34
CA SER A 391 7.30 14.60 -12.10
C SER A 391 7.06 14.83 -10.60
N ILE A 392 7.15 13.78 -9.77
CA ILE A 392 6.97 13.90 -8.32
C ILE A 392 8.00 14.86 -7.70
N PHE A 393 9.25 14.80 -8.14
CA PHE A 393 10.28 15.72 -7.65
C PHE A 393 9.94 17.17 -7.97
N ALA A 394 9.49 17.46 -9.21
CA ALA A 394 9.07 18.79 -9.59
C ALA A 394 7.82 19.26 -8.83
N ASP A 395 6.83 18.37 -8.63
CA ASP A 395 5.63 18.66 -7.86
C ASP A 395 5.95 18.94 -6.38
N TRP A 396 6.84 18.17 -5.78
CA TRP A 396 7.28 18.44 -4.41
C TRP A 396 8.02 19.78 -4.29
N ILE A 397 8.93 20.11 -5.24
CA ILE A 397 9.60 21.42 -5.27
C ILE A 397 8.55 22.52 -5.38
N TRP A 398 7.62 22.41 -6.34
CA TRP A 398 6.59 23.40 -6.56
C TRP A 398 5.70 23.57 -5.32
N ASN A 399 5.15 22.48 -4.80
CA ASN A 399 4.26 22.51 -3.64
C ASN A 399 4.95 23.04 -2.37
N TYR A 400 6.28 22.80 -2.23
CA TYR A 400 7.03 23.27 -1.05
C TYR A 400 7.60 24.68 -1.17
N LEU A 401 7.82 25.20 -2.39
CA LEU A 401 8.36 26.53 -2.62
C LEU A 401 7.27 27.57 -2.93
N VAL A 402 6.26 27.21 -3.72
CA VAL A 402 5.33 28.19 -4.32
C VAL A 402 4.00 28.31 -3.56
N TRP A 403 3.67 27.38 -2.65
CA TRP A 403 2.45 27.45 -1.80
C TRP A 403 1.14 27.67 -2.56
N THR A 404 1.00 27.20 -3.80
CA THR A 404 -0.25 27.24 -4.53
C THR A 404 -0.90 25.87 -4.51
N PRO A 405 -2.11 25.71 -3.92
CA PRO A 405 -2.83 24.46 -4.06
C PRO A 405 -3.10 24.20 -5.54
N ARG A 406 -2.74 23.01 -6.02
CA ARG A 406 -3.26 22.51 -7.29
C ARG A 406 -4.71 22.14 -7.05
N ARG A 407 -5.60 23.07 -7.33
CA ARG A 407 -7.01 22.74 -7.39
C ARG A 407 -7.22 21.73 -8.48
N THR A 408 -7.88 20.71 -8.16
CA THR A 408 -8.38 19.76 -9.13
C THR A 408 -9.88 19.91 -9.20
N ILE A 409 -10.34 20.12 -10.41
CA ILE A 409 -11.73 20.04 -10.81
C ILE A 409 -12.34 18.80 -10.16
N THR A 410 -13.37 19.01 -9.38
CA THR A 410 -14.22 17.97 -8.82
C THR A 410 -15.28 17.65 -9.86
N GLU A 411 -15.01 16.75 -10.81
CA GLU A 411 -16.03 16.09 -11.61
C GLU A 411 -16.42 14.75 -11.03
#